data_224a9733eefef1b313d628648b568daf
#
_entry.id   224a9733eefef1b313d628648b568daf
#
_cell.length_a   1.000
_cell.length_b   1.000
_cell.length_c   1.000
_cell.angle_alpha   90.00
_cell.angle_beta   90.00
_cell.angle_gamma   90.00
#
_symmetry.space_group_name_H-M   'P 1'
#
loop_
_entity.id
_entity.type
_entity.pdbx_description
1 polymer ?
#
loop_
_entity_poly.entity_id
_entity_poly.type
_entity_poly.pdbx_seq_one_letter_code
_entity_poly.pdbx_strand_id
1 'polypeptide(L)'
;MVATLRRLPAVAGLAVLAAICAEVAGHRAFTRLVRRDVQALLARASPGRAGVVTEEMLTGLPEPLCRYLRYTGVVGKPVPGTIRLSQRGRMRTGPGQPWMPLEAEEHYSVQPPGFVWAGTLRAGPVAVARARDMYAEGHGRMLVKVASLWPVADASGAQTDQAAMMRYLSEMIWFPAAFLADNIAFEAVDNSSARVTLTDRGRTATATLFFDTQGRLTDVVAKRCRTAGASDPETWSTPVTGYGEFGGLRLPARGKAIYKLPGGDLDYIDVTVTALHYDTLPAMTRNPRGMPAAGSSPSSMRT
;
A
#
# COMPACT_ATOMS: atom_id res chain seq x y z
N MET A 1 15.22 -46.11 36.14
CA MET A 1 14.94 -45.91 34.73
C MET A 1 13.53 -45.43 34.39
N VAL A 2 12.55 -45.47 35.29
CA VAL A 2 11.15 -45.07 35.00
C VAL A 2 10.88 -43.58 35.20
N ALA A 3 11.70 -42.86 35.99
CA ALA A 3 11.48 -41.41 36.24
C ALA A 3 11.90 -40.50 35.08
N THR A 4 12.76 -40.96 34.16
CA THR A 4 13.26 -40.18 32.99
C THR A 4 12.27 -40.17 31.85
N LEU A 5 11.45 -41.20 31.66
CA LEU A 5 10.45 -41.30 30.60
C LEU A 5 9.22 -40.39 30.84
N ARG A 6 8.90 -40.06 32.11
CA ARG A 6 7.75 -39.17 32.42
C ARG A 6 8.02 -37.67 32.24
N ARG A 7 9.30 -37.27 32.14
CA ARG A 7 9.68 -35.83 31.96
C ARG A 7 9.68 -35.38 30.52
N LEU A 8 9.82 -36.27 29.52
CA LEU A 8 9.83 -35.96 28.11
C LEU A 8 8.57 -35.23 27.59
N PRO A 9 7.32 -35.68 27.92
CA PRO A 9 6.12 -34.97 27.44
C PRO A 9 5.95 -33.61 28.12
N ALA A 10 6.36 -33.44 29.37
CA ALA A 10 6.27 -32.17 30.07
C ALA A 10 7.26 -31.14 29.52
N VAL A 11 8.49 -31.55 29.15
CA VAL A 11 9.49 -30.70 28.54
C VAL A 11 9.05 -30.30 27.11
N ALA A 12 8.52 -31.24 26.34
CA ALA A 12 7.97 -30.97 25.03
C ALA A 12 6.78 -29.99 25.09
N GLY A 13 5.87 -30.17 26.03
CA GLY A 13 4.75 -29.27 26.26
C GLY A 13 5.20 -27.84 26.63
N LEU A 14 6.22 -27.73 27.50
CA LEU A 14 6.77 -26.42 27.85
C LEU A 14 7.47 -25.72 26.67
N ALA A 15 8.19 -26.46 25.83
CA ALA A 15 8.84 -25.93 24.64
C ALA A 15 7.80 -25.42 23.62
N VAL A 16 6.72 -26.16 23.40
CA VAL A 16 5.61 -25.73 22.52
C VAL A 16 4.95 -24.47 23.06
N LEU A 17 4.66 -24.43 24.37
CA LEU A 17 4.08 -23.23 25.00
C LEU A 17 5.01 -22.02 24.86
N ALA A 18 6.30 -22.19 25.10
CA ALA A 18 7.29 -21.13 24.91
C ALA A 18 7.35 -20.63 23.47
N ALA A 19 7.28 -21.51 22.48
CA ALA A 19 7.23 -21.16 21.07
C ALA A 19 5.97 -20.37 20.69
N ILE A 20 4.80 -20.78 21.21
CA ILE A 20 3.54 -20.05 21.02
C ILE A 20 3.62 -18.66 21.67
N CYS A 21 4.11 -18.55 22.90
CA CYS A 21 4.27 -17.27 23.59
C CYS A 21 5.22 -16.34 22.82
N ALA A 22 6.33 -16.87 22.29
CA ALA A 22 7.29 -16.11 21.48
C ALA A 22 6.64 -15.61 20.18
N GLU A 23 5.89 -16.47 19.47
CA GLU A 23 5.17 -16.06 18.25
C GLU A 23 4.13 -14.97 18.55
N VAL A 24 3.34 -15.12 19.61
CA VAL A 24 2.35 -14.11 20.03
C VAL A 24 3.04 -12.77 20.38
N ALA A 25 4.15 -12.82 21.09
CA ALA A 25 4.93 -11.61 21.41
C ALA A 25 5.51 -10.96 20.15
N GLY A 26 6.08 -11.76 19.24
CA GLY A 26 6.59 -11.31 17.94
C GLY A 26 5.49 -10.69 17.07
N HIS A 27 4.32 -11.33 17.01
CA HIS A 27 3.16 -10.79 16.31
C HIS A 27 2.71 -9.42 16.87
N ARG A 28 2.59 -9.32 18.20
CA ARG A 28 2.24 -8.05 18.87
C ARG A 28 3.27 -6.96 18.60
N ALA A 29 4.56 -7.30 18.63
CA ALA A 29 5.63 -6.37 18.33
C ALA A 29 5.58 -5.89 16.87
N PHE A 30 5.38 -6.79 15.92
CA PHE A 30 5.21 -6.47 14.49
C PHE A 30 3.98 -5.58 14.27
N THR A 31 2.85 -5.90 14.86
CA THR A 31 1.61 -5.10 14.75
C THR A 31 1.78 -3.70 15.32
N ARG A 32 2.51 -3.56 16.45
CA ARG A 32 2.81 -2.23 17.03
C ARG A 32 3.72 -1.42 16.08
N LEU A 33 4.71 -2.05 15.47
CA LEU A 33 5.60 -1.41 14.49
C LEU A 33 4.77 -0.86 13.31
N VAL A 34 3.95 -1.70 12.67
CA VAL A 34 3.09 -1.30 11.55
C VAL A 34 2.15 -0.16 11.96
N ARG A 35 1.49 -0.28 13.11
CA ARG A 35 0.59 0.77 13.62
C ARG A 35 1.31 2.10 13.83
N ARG A 36 2.52 2.07 14.39
CA ARG A 36 3.34 3.28 14.56
C ARG A 36 3.69 3.91 13.22
N ASP A 37 4.09 3.10 12.23
CA ASP A 37 4.47 3.59 10.92
C ASP A 37 3.25 4.18 10.19
N VAL A 38 2.08 3.55 10.26
CA VAL A 38 0.82 4.09 9.74
C VAL A 38 0.44 5.40 10.43
N GLN A 39 0.50 5.47 11.77
CA GLN A 39 0.22 6.70 12.50
C GLN A 39 1.17 7.83 12.11
N ALA A 40 2.45 7.54 11.94
CA ALA A 40 3.45 8.52 11.51
C ALA A 40 3.19 9.01 10.08
N LEU A 41 2.81 8.12 9.16
CA LEU A 41 2.41 8.47 7.80
C LEU A 41 1.21 9.40 7.80
N LEU A 42 0.11 9.00 8.45
CA LEU A 42 -1.15 9.74 8.46
C LEU A 42 -1.05 11.08 9.22
N ALA A 43 -0.23 11.16 10.25
CA ALA A 43 0.00 12.42 10.99
C ALA A 43 0.70 13.48 10.14
N ARG A 44 1.41 13.10 9.08
CA ARG A 44 2.08 14.00 8.14
C ARG A 44 1.27 14.28 6.88
N ALA A 45 0.21 13.50 6.65
CA ALA A 45 -0.63 13.66 5.48
C ALA A 45 -1.34 15.00 5.52
N SER A 46 -1.27 15.73 4.42
CA SER A 46 -2.10 16.91 4.22
C SER A 46 -3.56 16.47 4.05
N PRO A 47 -4.52 17.28 4.51
CA PRO A 47 -5.92 17.08 4.14
C PRO A 47 -6.06 17.02 2.61
N GLY A 48 -7.09 16.34 2.14
CA GLY A 48 -7.44 16.35 0.72
C GLY A 48 -7.57 17.79 0.19
N ARG A 49 -7.28 17.97 -1.09
CA ARG A 49 -7.37 19.30 -1.72
C ARG A 49 -8.81 19.81 -1.63
N ALA A 50 -8.98 21.08 -1.28
CA ALA A 50 -10.28 21.73 -1.30
C ALA A 50 -10.86 21.76 -2.74
N GLY A 51 -12.14 21.49 -2.87
CA GLY A 51 -12.85 21.41 -4.16
C GLY A 51 -12.87 19.99 -4.74
N VAL A 52 -13.30 19.93 -5.98
CA VAL A 52 -13.44 18.67 -6.74
C VAL A 52 -12.57 18.71 -7.99
N VAL A 53 -12.29 17.55 -8.55
CA VAL A 53 -11.66 17.45 -9.87
C VAL A 53 -12.59 18.02 -10.93
N THR A 54 -12.11 18.93 -11.77
CA THR A 54 -12.88 19.54 -12.87
C THR A 54 -12.33 19.11 -14.23
N GLU A 55 -13.12 19.28 -15.29
CA GLU A 55 -12.66 18.98 -16.66
C GLU A 55 -11.50 19.90 -17.08
N GLU A 56 -11.45 21.13 -16.60
CA GLU A 56 -10.36 22.07 -16.88
C GLU A 56 -9.01 21.55 -16.36
N MET A 57 -9.02 20.81 -15.23
CA MET A 57 -7.80 20.21 -14.68
C MET A 57 -7.23 19.09 -15.55
N LEU A 58 -7.99 18.58 -16.50
CA LEU A 58 -7.54 17.58 -17.45
C LEU A 58 -6.91 18.21 -18.71
N THR A 59 -7.02 19.55 -18.86
CA THR A 59 -6.48 20.25 -20.03
C THR A 59 -4.95 20.12 -20.10
N GLY A 60 -4.44 19.73 -21.26
CA GLY A 60 -3.00 19.55 -21.49
C GLY A 60 -2.45 18.19 -21.06
N LEU A 61 -3.25 17.33 -20.44
CA LEU A 61 -2.86 15.94 -20.17
C LEU A 61 -2.93 15.10 -21.47
N PRO A 62 -2.14 14.01 -21.58
CA PRO A 62 -2.28 13.04 -22.66
C PRO A 62 -3.70 12.49 -22.77
N GLU A 63 -4.23 12.42 -23.99
CA GLU A 63 -5.61 11.99 -24.23
C GLU A 63 -5.96 10.61 -23.64
N PRO A 64 -5.09 9.57 -23.70
CA PRO A 64 -5.38 8.29 -23.05
C PRO A 64 -5.60 8.43 -21.54
N LEU A 65 -4.85 9.32 -20.87
CA LEU A 65 -5.02 9.59 -19.46
C LEU A 65 -6.32 10.33 -19.16
N CYS A 66 -6.69 11.31 -20.01
CA CYS A 66 -7.99 12.01 -19.88
C CYS A 66 -9.15 11.03 -19.96
N ARG A 67 -9.13 10.10 -20.91
CA ARG A 67 -10.14 9.04 -21.04
C ARG A 67 -10.19 8.17 -19.79
N TYR A 68 -9.03 7.79 -19.26
CA TYR A 68 -8.97 7.00 -18.01
C TYR A 68 -9.57 7.75 -16.83
N LEU A 69 -9.20 9.01 -16.61
CA LEU A 69 -9.74 9.83 -15.52
C LEU A 69 -11.27 9.98 -15.63
N ARG A 70 -11.79 10.20 -16.82
CA ARG A 70 -13.26 10.21 -17.06
C ARG A 70 -13.88 8.83 -16.84
N TYR A 71 -13.23 7.75 -17.32
CA TYR A 71 -13.71 6.38 -17.12
C TYR A 71 -13.82 6.03 -15.62
N THR A 72 -12.84 6.43 -14.80
CA THR A 72 -12.89 6.19 -13.36
C THR A 72 -14.02 6.93 -12.67
N GLY A 73 -14.56 7.99 -13.26
CA GLY A 73 -15.56 8.86 -12.66
C GLY A 73 -14.99 9.81 -11.61
N VAL A 74 -13.68 10.11 -11.68
CA VAL A 74 -13.01 11.00 -10.70
C VAL A 74 -13.41 12.47 -10.88
N VAL A 75 -13.85 12.87 -12.08
CA VAL A 75 -14.37 14.23 -12.33
C VAL A 75 -15.61 14.47 -11.47
N GLY A 76 -15.64 15.59 -10.77
CA GLY A 76 -16.67 15.94 -9.78
C GLY A 76 -16.44 15.32 -8.40
N LYS A 77 -15.37 14.55 -8.18
CA LYS A 77 -15.02 13.98 -6.87
C LYS A 77 -13.91 14.78 -6.19
N PRO A 78 -13.86 14.80 -4.85
CA PRO A 78 -12.77 15.44 -4.12
C PRO A 78 -11.41 14.71 -4.37
N VAL A 79 -10.31 15.45 -4.26
CA VAL A 79 -8.98 14.88 -4.22
C VAL A 79 -8.70 14.41 -2.79
N PRO A 80 -8.51 13.13 -2.54
CA PRO A 80 -8.30 12.63 -1.18
C PRO A 80 -6.92 13.01 -0.64
N GLY A 81 -6.80 13.15 0.68
CA GLY A 81 -5.52 13.30 1.36
C GLY A 81 -4.91 11.96 1.77
N THR A 82 -5.76 11.00 2.17
CA THR A 82 -5.35 9.67 2.63
C THR A 82 -6.24 8.57 2.06
N ILE A 83 -5.66 7.39 1.90
CA ILE A 83 -6.37 6.21 1.40
C ILE A 83 -6.06 5.01 2.30
N ARG A 84 -7.07 4.18 2.56
CA ARG A 84 -6.93 2.86 3.15
C ARG A 84 -7.47 1.81 2.19
N LEU A 85 -6.69 0.78 1.94
CA LEU A 85 -7.00 -0.28 0.99
C LEU A 85 -6.78 -1.64 1.65
N SER A 86 -7.70 -2.58 1.42
CA SER A 86 -7.56 -3.98 1.84
C SER A 86 -7.48 -4.88 0.62
N GLN A 87 -6.61 -5.87 0.68
CA GLN A 87 -6.35 -6.81 -0.42
C GLN A 87 -6.39 -8.24 0.08
N ARG A 88 -6.88 -9.13 -0.79
CA ARG A 88 -6.72 -10.57 -0.67
C ARG A 88 -6.19 -11.14 -1.98
N GLY A 89 -5.43 -12.23 -1.86
CA GLY A 89 -4.88 -12.87 -3.04
C GLY A 89 -3.88 -13.94 -2.67
N ARG A 90 -2.84 -14.03 -3.48
CA ARG A 90 -1.75 -14.98 -3.30
C ARG A 90 -0.43 -14.38 -3.73
N MET A 91 0.64 -14.86 -3.11
CA MET A 91 2.01 -14.44 -3.40
C MET A 91 2.94 -15.65 -3.41
N ARG A 92 3.98 -15.61 -4.23
CA ARG A 92 5.10 -16.54 -4.20
C ARG A 92 6.44 -15.81 -4.19
N THR A 93 7.46 -16.43 -3.66
CA THR A 93 8.77 -15.79 -3.44
C THR A 93 9.74 -15.94 -4.60
N GLY A 94 9.42 -16.80 -5.58
CA GLY A 94 10.28 -17.04 -6.73
C GLY A 94 9.66 -17.98 -7.76
N PRO A 95 10.34 -18.18 -8.91
CA PRO A 95 9.91 -19.12 -9.93
C PRO A 95 9.79 -20.53 -9.33
N GLY A 96 8.73 -21.26 -9.69
CA GLY A 96 8.48 -22.61 -9.20
C GLY A 96 8.10 -22.73 -7.72
N GLN A 97 8.12 -21.64 -6.94
CA GLN A 97 7.69 -21.66 -5.54
C GLN A 97 6.16 -21.73 -5.45
N PRO A 98 5.62 -22.39 -4.41
CA PRO A 98 4.18 -22.49 -4.22
C PRO A 98 3.55 -21.12 -3.96
N TRP A 99 2.33 -20.95 -4.45
CA TRP A 99 1.50 -19.81 -4.12
C TRP A 99 0.99 -19.92 -2.68
N MET A 100 1.20 -18.86 -1.90
CA MET A 100 0.68 -18.74 -0.54
C MET A 100 -0.45 -17.71 -0.50
N PRO A 101 -1.57 -18.01 0.18
CA PRO A 101 -2.61 -17.02 0.45
C PRO A 101 -2.04 -15.78 1.12
N LEU A 102 -2.47 -14.62 0.62
CA LEU A 102 -2.07 -13.29 1.08
C LEU A 102 -3.30 -12.50 1.53
N GLU A 103 -3.21 -11.91 2.71
CA GLU A 103 -4.10 -10.84 3.18
C GLU A 103 -3.25 -9.62 3.50
N ALA A 104 -3.67 -8.45 3.03
CA ALA A 104 -2.90 -7.23 3.24
C ALA A 104 -3.81 -6.02 3.47
N GLU A 105 -3.27 -5.07 4.22
CA GLU A 105 -3.82 -3.73 4.38
C GLU A 105 -2.77 -2.70 4.02
N GLU A 106 -3.18 -1.63 3.37
CA GLU A 106 -2.30 -0.57 2.90
C GLU A 106 -2.90 0.80 3.20
N HIS A 107 -2.05 1.72 3.61
CA HIS A 107 -2.40 3.10 3.87
C HIS A 107 -1.52 4.00 3.03
N TYR A 108 -2.12 5.01 2.40
CA TYR A 108 -1.40 6.01 1.61
C TYR A 108 -1.62 7.42 2.14
N SER A 109 -0.61 8.25 1.93
CA SER A 109 -0.68 9.71 1.93
C SER A 109 -0.47 10.21 0.51
N VAL A 110 -1.33 11.14 0.05
CA VAL A 110 -1.17 11.77 -1.27
C VAL A 110 -0.14 12.88 -1.22
N GLN A 111 -0.18 13.71 -0.17
CA GLN A 111 0.75 14.82 0.05
C GLN A 111 1.19 14.85 1.53
N PRO A 112 2.49 14.68 1.82
CA PRO A 112 3.55 14.20 0.92
C PRO A 112 3.30 12.76 0.47
N PRO A 113 3.86 12.31 -0.68
CA PRO A 113 3.70 10.94 -1.15
C PRO A 113 4.23 9.92 -0.15
N GLY A 114 3.44 8.87 0.09
CA GLY A 114 3.88 7.80 0.97
C GLY A 114 2.86 6.69 1.12
N PHE A 115 3.35 5.52 1.54
CA PHE A 115 2.49 4.38 1.89
C PHE A 115 3.09 3.54 3.01
N VAL A 116 2.25 2.77 3.67
CA VAL A 116 2.61 1.63 4.54
C VAL A 116 1.70 0.47 4.19
N TRP A 117 2.30 -0.59 3.67
CA TRP A 117 1.65 -1.87 3.37
C TRP A 117 2.06 -2.93 4.40
N ALA A 118 1.10 -3.69 4.89
CA ALA A 118 1.30 -4.81 5.79
C ALA A 118 0.59 -6.04 5.27
N GLY A 119 1.36 -7.08 4.92
CA GLY A 119 0.87 -8.34 4.38
C GLY A 119 1.13 -9.52 5.33
N THR A 120 0.22 -10.48 5.31
CA THR A 120 0.35 -11.78 6.00
C THR A 120 0.21 -12.89 4.98
N LEU A 121 1.24 -13.74 4.90
CA LEU A 121 1.24 -14.98 4.11
C LEU A 121 0.86 -16.15 5.01
N ARG A 122 0.02 -17.05 4.49
CA ARG A 122 -0.52 -18.17 5.24
C ARG A 122 -0.21 -19.52 4.60
N ALA A 123 -0.06 -20.55 5.45
CA ALA A 123 -0.15 -21.96 5.09
C ALA A 123 -1.33 -22.55 5.88
N GLY A 124 -2.48 -22.72 5.23
CA GLY A 124 -3.72 -23.04 5.92
C GLY A 124 -4.07 -21.98 6.98
N PRO A 125 -4.37 -22.34 8.23
CA PRO A 125 -4.70 -21.38 9.30
C PRO A 125 -3.48 -20.64 9.85
N VAL A 126 -2.25 -21.10 9.56
CA VAL A 126 -1.02 -20.59 10.16
C VAL A 126 -0.47 -19.42 9.37
N ALA A 127 -0.17 -18.31 10.03
CA ALA A 127 0.57 -17.21 9.45
C ALA A 127 2.07 -17.57 9.41
N VAL A 128 2.59 -17.88 8.22
CA VAL A 128 3.99 -18.30 8.03
C VAL A 128 4.95 -17.13 7.91
N ALA A 129 4.50 -16.04 7.30
CA ALA A 129 5.30 -14.82 7.17
C ALA A 129 4.44 -13.55 7.27
N ARG A 130 5.06 -12.48 7.76
CA ARG A 130 4.51 -11.12 7.80
C ARG A 130 5.50 -10.19 7.14
N ALA A 131 4.98 -9.32 6.29
CA ALA A 131 5.78 -8.33 5.59
C ALA A 131 5.23 -6.93 5.85
N ARG A 132 6.12 -5.97 6.01
CA ARG A 132 5.84 -4.55 5.98
C ARG A 132 6.71 -3.93 4.90
N ASP A 133 6.08 -3.25 3.93
CA ASP A 133 6.73 -2.42 2.93
C ASP A 133 6.24 -0.99 3.08
N MET A 134 7.09 0.00 2.92
CA MET A 134 6.71 1.39 3.09
C MET A 134 7.58 2.34 2.27
N TYR A 135 6.99 3.48 1.94
CA TYR A 135 7.67 4.68 1.45
C TYR A 135 7.18 5.88 2.26
N ALA A 136 8.07 6.61 2.86
CA ALA A 136 7.75 7.84 3.58
C ALA A 136 8.99 8.75 3.62
N GLU A 137 8.79 10.06 3.45
CA GLU A 137 9.84 11.08 3.53
C GLU A 137 11.03 10.83 2.58
N GLY A 138 10.77 10.22 1.40
CA GLY A 138 11.79 9.87 0.42
C GLY A 138 12.52 8.55 0.71
N HIS A 139 12.13 7.81 1.74
CA HIS A 139 12.79 6.57 2.17
C HIS A 139 11.86 5.37 2.05
N GLY A 140 12.38 4.33 1.39
CA GLY A 140 11.77 3.00 1.34
C GLY A 140 12.32 2.09 2.43
N ARG A 141 11.48 1.27 3.03
CA ARG A 141 11.91 0.22 3.97
C ARG A 141 11.04 -1.00 3.83
N MET A 142 11.66 -2.16 3.73
CA MET A 142 10.98 -3.45 3.65
C MET A 142 11.44 -4.36 4.78
N LEU A 143 10.50 -4.98 5.50
CA LEU A 143 10.80 -5.96 6.55
C LEU A 143 9.90 -7.18 6.32
N VAL A 144 10.52 -8.37 6.24
CA VAL A 144 9.81 -9.66 6.20
C VAL A 144 10.25 -10.51 7.37
N LYS A 145 9.29 -11.03 8.15
CA LYS A 145 9.54 -11.94 9.26
C LYS A 145 8.82 -13.26 9.07
N VAL A 146 9.51 -14.35 9.28
CA VAL A 146 8.95 -15.72 9.38
C VAL A 146 8.54 -15.96 10.83
N ALA A 147 7.38 -16.60 11.02
CA ALA A 147 6.76 -16.85 12.34
C ALA A 147 6.75 -15.60 13.24
N SER A 148 6.61 -14.41 12.66
CA SER A 148 6.65 -13.11 13.35
C SER A 148 7.95 -12.81 14.12
N LEU A 149 8.91 -13.69 14.13
CA LEU A 149 10.12 -13.64 14.95
C LEU A 149 11.38 -13.35 14.14
N TRP A 150 11.69 -14.20 13.16
CA TRP A 150 12.95 -14.17 12.42
C TRP A 150 12.87 -13.25 11.20
N PRO A 151 13.66 -12.18 11.15
CA PRO A 151 13.75 -11.36 9.95
C PRO A 151 14.49 -12.16 8.85
N VAL A 152 13.83 -12.35 7.71
CA VAL A 152 14.39 -12.98 6.51
C VAL A 152 14.70 -11.96 5.43
N ALA A 153 14.14 -10.74 5.54
CA ALA A 153 14.53 -9.57 4.79
C ALA A 153 14.34 -8.32 5.67
N ASP A 154 15.33 -7.44 5.65
CA ASP A 154 15.26 -6.09 6.23
C ASP A 154 16.08 -5.18 5.31
N ALA A 155 15.38 -4.48 4.42
CA ALA A 155 15.98 -3.70 3.35
C ALA A 155 15.70 -2.21 3.51
N SER A 156 16.71 -1.39 3.22
CA SER A 156 16.66 0.08 3.17
C SER A 156 17.77 0.60 2.25
N GLY A 157 17.81 1.92 2.02
CA GLY A 157 18.82 2.58 1.19
C GLY A 157 18.33 2.90 -0.21
N ALA A 158 19.17 3.50 -1.03
CA ALA A 158 18.78 4.17 -2.28
C ALA A 158 17.98 3.31 -3.25
N GLN A 159 18.31 2.03 -3.39
CA GLN A 159 17.58 1.11 -4.27
C GLN A 159 16.19 0.76 -3.73
N THR A 160 16.09 0.58 -2.40
CA THR A 160 14.80 0.35 -1.74
C THR A 160 13.93 1.60 -1.80
N ASP A 161 14.52 2.80 -1.65
CA ASP A 161 13.84 4.08 -1.80
C ASP A 161 13.22 4.19 -3.19
N GLN A 162 14.03 3.93 -4.23
CA GLN A 162 13.58 3.98 -5.63
C GLN A 162 12.51 2.93 -5.93
N ALA A 163 12.67 1.70 -5.45
CA ALA A 163 11.72 0.62 -5.66
C ALA A 163 10.38 0.89 -4.96
N ALA A 164 10.40 1.47 -3.76
CA ALA A 164 9.21 1.83 -3.01
C ALA A 164 8.48 3.04 -3.65
N MET A 165 9.23 4.07 -4.08
CA MET A 165 8.68 5.21 -4.81
C MET A 165 8.01 4.78 -6.12
N MET A 166 8.63 3.84 -6.85
CA MET A 166 8.05 3.27 -8.07
C MET A 166 6.76 2.50 -7.78
N ARG A 167 6.72 1.75 -6.69
CA ARG A 167 5.51 1.07 -6.24
C ARG A 167 4.39 2.07 -5.94
N TYR A 168 4.67 3.12 -5.17
CA TYR A 168 3.70 4.19 -4.90
C TYR A 168 3.11 4.76 -6.19
N LEU A 169 3.98 5.12 -7.16
CA LEU A 169 3.54 5.66 -8.45
C LEU A 169 2.60 4.70 -9.20
N SER A 170 2.93 3.40 -9.24
CA SER A 170 2.09 2.42 -9.94
C SER A 170 0.76 2.16 -9.24
N GLU A 171 0.68 2.38 -7.94
CA GLU A 171 -0.50 2.18 -7.11
C GLU A 171 -1.43 3.40 -7.04
N MET A 172 -1.01 4.57 -7.59
CA MET A 172 -1.88 5.75 -7.73
C MET A 172 -3.14 5.49 -8.57
N ILE A 173 -3.18 4.37 -9.28
CA ILE A 173 -4.37 3.89 -10.00
C ILE A 173 -5.59 3.69 -9.09
N TRP A 174 -5.39 3.52 -7.78
CA TRP A 174 -6.46 3.39 -6.79
C TRP A 174 -6.94 4.75 -6.22
N PHE A 175 -6.22 5.83 -6.51
CA PHE A 175 -6.58 7.20 -6.14
C PHE A 175 -6.23 8.17 -7.27
N PRO A 176 -6.88 8.02 -8.45
CA PRO A 176 -6.45 8.63 -9.71
C PRO A 176 -6.49 10.16 -9.69
N ALA A 177 -7.23 10.80 -8.78
CA ALA A 177 -7.17 12.25 -8.59
C ALA A 177 -5.77 12.75 -8.22
N ALA A 178 -4.93 11.91 -7.62
CA ALA A 178 -3.54 12.24 -7.28
C ALA A 178 -2.64 12.41 -8.51
N PHE A 179 -3.03 11.90 -9.68
CA PHE A 179 -2.33 12.18 -10.94
C PHE A 179 -2.38 13.67 -11.34
N LEU A 180 -3.26 14.46 -10.74
CA LEU A 180 -3.39 15.89 -10.97
C LEU A 180 -2.55 16.74 -9.99
N ALA A 181 -1.64 16.13 -9.24
CA ALA A 181 -0.77 16.83 -8.31
C ALA A 181 0.43 17.47 -9.05
N ASP A 182 0.92 18.60 -8.53
CA ASP A 182 1.97 19.41 -9.17
C ASP A 182 3.33 18.69 -9.29
N ASN A 183 3.54 17.63 -8.50
CA ASN A 183 4.74 16.80 -8.55
C ASN A 183 4.65 15.61 -9.51
N ILE A 184 3.61 15.57 -10.34
CA ILE A 184 3.40 14.58 -11.40
C ILE A 184 3.54 15.26 -12.75
N ALA A 185 4.37 14.68 -13.62
CA ALA A 185 4.51 15.10 -14.99
C ALA A 185 4.08 13.98 -15.94
N PHE A 186 3.55 14.36 -17.11
CA PHE A 186 3.12 13.42 -18.14
C PHE A 186 3.76 13.74 -19.47
N GLU A 187 3.98 12.68 -20.23
CA GLU A 187 4.42 12.73 -21.62
C GLU A 187 3.54 11.79 -22.46
N ALA A 188 2.98 12.29 -23.54
CA ALA A 188 2.23 11.46 -24.49
C ALA A 188 3.19 10.51 -25.18
N VAL A 189 2.89 9.22 -25.19
CA VAL A 189 3.65 8.22 -25.95
C VAL A 189 2.93 7.89 -27.25
N ASP A 190 1.67 7.47 -27.16
CA ASP A 190 0.79 7.21 -28.29
C ASP A 190 -0.70 7.33 -27.89
N ASN A 191 -1.61 6.91 -28.77
CA ASN A 191 -3.07 6.98 -28.50
C ASN A 191 -3.58 6.02 -27.42
N SER A 192 -2.74 5.12 -26.93
CA SER A 192 -3.09 4.08 -25.94
C SER A 192 -2.17 4.09 -24.72
N SER A 193 -1.18 4.96 -24.68
CA SER A 193 -0.21 5.00 -23.59
C SER A 193 0.28 6.40 -23.25
N ALA A 194 0.65 6.59 -21.98
CA ALA A 194 1.25 7.81 -21.47
C ALA A 194 2.37 7.47 -20.50
N ARG A 195 3.45 8.22 -20.53
CA ARG A 195 4.51 8.16 -19.52
C ARG A 195 4.15 9.08 -18.38
N VAL A 196 4.29 8.58 -17.17
CA VAL A 196 4.07 9.34 -15.93
C VAL A 196 5.37 9.39 -15.13
N THR A 197 5.71 10.56 -14.60
CA THR A 197 6.86 10.77 -13.72
C THR A 197 6.41 11.44 -12.43
N LEU A 198 6.67 10.78 -11.30
CA LEU A 198 6.53 11.33 -9.95
C LEU A 198 7.88 11.91 -9.53
N THR A 199 7.86 13.14 -8.99
CA THR A 199 9.02 13.76 -8.34
C THR A 199 8.76 13.90 -6.84
N ASP A 200 9.66 13.38 -6.02
CA ASP A 200 9.61 13.56 -4.57
C ASP A 200 11.02 13.75 -4.02
N ARG A 201 11.25 14.83 -3.28
CA ARG A 201 12.53 15.16 -2.62
C ARG A 201 13.75 15.05 -3.54
N GLY A 202 13.62 15.54 -4.77
CA GLY A 202 14.68 15.54 -5.78
C GLY A 202 14.96 14.20 -6.45
N ARG A 203 14.16 13.17 -6.17
CA ARG A 203 14.17 11.88 -6.88
C ARG A 203 12.99 11.78 -7.83
N THR A 204 13.12 10.95 -8.86
CA THR A 204 12.07 10.69 -9.83
C THR A 204 11.80 9.20 -9.95
N ALA A 205 10.53 8.85 -10.14
CA ALA A 205 10.09 7.53 -10.56
C ALA A 205 9.24 7.67 -11.82
N THR A 206 9.51 6.86 -12.84
CA THR A 206 8.85 6.96 -14.14
C THR A 206 8.27 5.62 -14.55
N ALA A 207 7.00 5.60 -14.94
CA ALA A 207 6.30 4.42 -15.46
C ALA A 207 5.56 4.77 -16.76
N THR A 208 5.19 3.75 -17.54
CA THR A 208 4.28 3.88 -18.67
C THR A 208 2.94 3.25 -18.30
N LEU A 209 1.89 4.02 -18.46
CA LEU A 209 0.50 3.61 -18.27
C LEU A 209 -0.06 3.18 -19.62
N PHE A 210 -0.68 2.01 -19.70
CA PHE A 210 -1.33 1.49 -20.91
C PHE A 210 -2.84 1.46 -20.73
N PHE A 211 -3.56 1.86 -21.78
CA PHE A 211 -5.01 1.98 -21.74
C PHE A 211 -5.64 1.29 -22.95
N ASP A 212 -6.85 0.78 -22.77
CA ASP A 212 -7.64 0.28 -23.89
C ASP A 212 -8.46 1.39 -24.57
N THR A 213 -9.18 1.01 -25.61
CA THR A 213 -10.04 1.92 -26.37
C THR A 213 -11.22 2.47 -25.59
N GLN A 214 -11.59 1.84 -24.46
CA GLN A 214 -12.64 2.30 -23.56
C GLN A 214 -12.13 3.26 -22.46
N GLY A 215 -10.82 3.55 -22.46
CA GLY A 215 -10.17 4.37 -21.44
C GLY A 215 -9.85 3.61 -20.14
N ARG A 216 -9.93 2.27 -20.13
CA ARG A 216 -9.52 1.49 -18.97
C ARG A 216 -8.01 1.31 -18.96
N LEU A 217 -7.38 1.51 -17.80
CA LEU A 217 -5.98 1.14 -17.61
C LEU A 217 -5.84 -0.39 -17.69
N THR A 218 -4.92 -0.86 -18.48
CA THR A 218 -4.66 -2.29 -18.69
C THR A 218 -3.36 -2.76 -18.05
N ASP A 219 -2.36 -1.87 -17.96
CA ASP A 219 -1.07 -2.21 -17.35
C ASP A 219 -0.34 -0.92 -16.89
N VAL A 220 0.55 -1.09 -15.91
CA VAL A 220 1.58 -0.11 -15.58
C VAL A 220 2.93 -0.80 -15.70
N VAL A 221 3.80 -0.27 -16.54
CA VAL A 221 5.12 -0.87 -16.80
C VAL A 221 6.22 0.10 -16.39
N ALA A 222 7.19 -0.40 -15.63
CA ALA A 222 8.33 0.36 -15.15
C ALA A 222 9.63 -0.47 -15.12
N LYS A 223 10.75 0.21 -14.88
CA LYS A 223 12.01 -0.42 -14.51
C LYS A 223 12.15 -0.41 -12.99
N ARG A 224 12.28 -1.59 -12.37
CA ARG A 224 12.31 -1.74 -10.91
C ARG A 224 13.32 -2.80 -10.48
N CYS A 225 14.15 -2.48 -9.49
CA CYS A 225 15.01 -3.49 -8.86
C CYS A 225 14.15 -4.50 -8.08
N ARG A 226 14.39 -5.80 -8.32
CA ARG A 226 13.65 -6.89 -7.69
C ARG A 226 14.14 -7.21 -6.28
N THR A 227 15.43 -7.09 -6.06
CA THR A 227 16.08 -7.40 -4.78
C THR A 227 16.89 -6.19 -4.30
N ALA A 228 17.00 -6.02 -3.00
CA ALA A 228 17.92 -5.06 -2.42
C ALA A 228 19.37 -5.40 -2.84
N GLY A 229 20.11 -4.40 -3.29
CA GLY A 229 21.48 -4.59 -3.80
C GLY A 229 21.60 -4.97 -5.27
N ALA A 230 20.49 -5.19 -6.00
CA ALA A 230 20.54 -5.39 -7.45
C ALA A 230 20.92 -4.09 -8.16
N SER A 231 21.92 -4.13 -9.05
CA SER A 231 22.33 -2.97 -9.85
C SER A 231 21.44 -2.71 -11.05
N ASP A 232 20.86 -3.77 -11.61
CA ASP A 232 20.15 -3.71 -12.88
C ASP A 232 18.63 -3.81 -12.66
N PRO A 233 17.87 -2.73 -12.98
CA PRO A 233 16.43 -2.77 -12.87
C PRO A 233 15.81 -3.61 -13.99
N GLU A 234 14.95 -4.53 -13.59
CA GLU A 234 14.19 -5.41 -14.50
C GLU A 234 12.89 -4.72 -14.93
N THR A 235 12.34 -5.15 -16.07
CA THR A 235 11.00 -4.71 -16.46
C THR A 235 9.99 -5.29 -15.51
N TRP A 236 9.20 -4.41 -14.88
CA TRP A 236 8.14 -4.75 -13.95
C TRP A 236 6.80 -4.28 -14.50
N SER A 237 5.83 -5.18 -14.55
CA SER A 237 4.50 -4.98 -15.12
C SER A 237 3.45 -5.31 -14.08
N THR A 238 2.39 -4.50 -14.01
CA THR A 238 1.25 -4.71 -13.10
C THR A 238 -0.06 -4.75 -13.88
N PRO A 239 -0.29 -5.82 -14.67
CA PRO A 239 -1.48 -5.93 -15.50
C PRO A 239 -2.76 -5.98 -14.67
N VAL A 240 -3.73 -5.17 -15.09
CA VAL A 240 -5.09 -5.11 -14.52
C VAL A 240 -5.93 -6.21 -15.17
N THR A 241 -6.52 -7.07 -14.34
CA THR A 241 -7.34 -8.20 -14.80
C THR A 241 -8.82 -8.05 -14.47
N GLY A 242 -9.20 -7.00 -13.75
CA GLY A 242 -10.59 -6.72 -13.42
C GLY A 242 -10.78 -5.37 -12.74
N TYR A 243 -11.99 -4.84 -12.88
CA TYR A 243 -12.43 -3.57 -12.30
C TYR A 243 -13.50 -3.79 -11.25
N GLY A 244 -13.67 -2.84 -10.35
CA GLY A 244 -14.71 -2.78 -9.32
C GLY A 244 -15.13 -1.36 -9.03
N GLU A 245 -16.18 -1.21 -8.22
CA GLU A 245 -16.67 0.09 -7.77
C GLU A 245 -16.31 0.32 -6.30
N PHE A 246 -15.67 1.45 -6.03
CA PHE A 246 -15.23 1.86 -4.70
C PHE A 246 -15.51 3.36 -4.49
N GLY A 247 -16.36 3.69 -3.54
CA GLY A 247 -16.69 5.09 -3.24
C GLY A 247 -17.28 5.86 -4.43
N GLY A 248 -17.96 5.15 -5.35
CA GLY A 248 -18.53 5.71 -6.58
C GLY A 248 -17.50 5.97 -7.68
N LEU A 249 -16.33 5.34 -7.60
CA LEU A 249 -15.31 5.32 -8.64
C LEU A 249 -15.16 3.90 -9.22
N ARG A 250 -14.93 3.80 -10.53
CA ARG A 250 -14.60 2.55 -11.23
C ARG A 250 -13.08 2.39 -11.28
N LEU A 251 -12.54 1.49 -10.48
CA LEU A 251 -11.09 1.35 -10.29
C LEU A 251 -10.60 -0.07 -10.57
N PRO A 252 -9.30 -0.26 -10.88
CA PRO A 252 -8.68 -1.57 -10.91
C PRO A 252 -8.94 -2.32 -9.59
N ALA A 253 -9.61 -3.46 -9.67
CA ALA A 253 -9.96 -4.29 -8.51
C ALA A 253 -9.15 -5.58 -8.46
N ARG A 254 -8.66 -6.06 -9.61
CA ARG A 254 -7.83 -7.28 -9.69
C ARG A 254 -6.64 -7.03 -10.57
N GLY A 255 -5.50 -7.53 -10.15
CA GLY A 255 -4.26 -7.37 -10.90
C GLY A 255 -3.16 -8.29 -10.41
N LYS A 256 -2.08 -8.30 -11.16
CA LYS A 256 -0.87 -9.06 -10.86
C LYS A 256 0.32 -8.13 -10.75
N ALA A 257 1.44 -8.64 -10.20
CA ALA A 257 2.74 -8.02 -10.38
C ALA A 257 3.71 -9.06 -10.94
N ILE A 258 4.41 -8.67 -12.01
CA ILE A 258 5.21 -9.56 -12.84
C ILE A 258 6.56 -8.91 -13.11
N TYR A 259 7.66 -9.62 -12.83
CA TYR A 259 8.96 -9.28 -13.36
C TYR A 259 9.20 -10.03 -14.68
N LYS A 260 9.58 -9.30 -15.73
CA LYS A 260 9.97 -9.84 -17.03
C LYS A 260 11.46 -10.19 -16.97
N LEU A 261 11.76 -11.47 -16.80
CA LEU A 261 13.14 -11.97 -16.65
C LEU A 261 13.61 -12.66 -17.92
N PRO A 262 14.93 -12.72 -18.22
CA PRO A 262 15.47 -13.43 -19.37
C PRO A 262 15.08 -14.90 -19.43
N GLY A 263 14.92 -15.55 -18.26
CA GLY A 263 14.53 -16.96 -18.12
C GLY A 263 13.03 -17.20 -18.08
N GLY A 264 12.21 -16.21 -18.32
CA GLY A 264 10.75 -16.27 -18.28
C GLY A 264 10.13 -15.39 -17.19
N ASP A 265 8.88 -15.07 -17.33
CA ASP A 265 8.15 -14.18 -16.45
C ASP A 265 8.00 -14.74 -15.03
N LEU A 266 8.27 -13.90 -14.04
CA LEU A 266 7.95 -14.18 -12.65
C LEU A 266 6.71 -13.37 -12.24
N ASP A 267 5.53 -13.95 -12.35
CA ASP A 267 4.35 -13.43 -11.71
C ASP A 267 4.38 -13.84 -10.22
N TYR A 268 4.51 -12.88 -9.32
CA TYR A 268 4.74 -13.18 -7.90
C TYR A 268 3.62 -12.71 -6.98
N ILE A 269 2.72 -11.86 -7.48
CA ILE A 269 1.52 -11.40 -6.78
C ILE A 269 0.32 -11.50 -7.73
N ASP A 270 -0.81 -11.97 -7.19
CA ASP A 270 -2.14 -11.99 -7.82
C ASP A 270 -3.13 -11.58 -6.72
N VAL A 271 -3.69 -10.36 -6.81
CA VAL A 271 -4.49 -9.77 -5.74
C VAL A 271 -5.81 -9.20 -6.23
N THR A 272 -6.76 -9.17 -5.30
CA THR A 272 -8.04 -8.49 -5.43
C THR A 272 -8.18 -7.46 -4.31
N VAL A 273 -8.50 -6.22 -4.66
CA VAL A 273 -8.89 -5.17 -3.71
C VAL A 273 -10.28 -5.53 -3.18
N THR A 274 -10.41 -5.66 -1.87
CA THR A 274 -11.66 -6.04 -1.21
C THR A 274 -12.37 -4.87 -0.55
N ALA A 275 -11.63 -3.83 -0.20
CA ALA A 275 -12.16 -2.57 0.32
C ALA A 275 -11.20 -1.42 -0.01
N LEU A 276 -11.76 -0.23 -0.27
CA LEU A 276 -11.02 1.00 -0.48
C LEU A 276 -11.81 2.16 0.14
N HIS A 277 -11.12 2.95 0.95
CA HIS A 277 -11.71 4.09 1.66
C HIS A 277 -10.79 5.30 1.52
N TYR A 278 -11.39 6.46 1.28
CA TYR A 278 -10.70 7.75 1.20
C TYR A 278 -10.88 8.54 2.49
N ASP A 279 -9.89 9.37 2.85
CA ASP A 279 -9.89 10.29 3.99
C ASP A 279 -10.29 9.65 5.32
N THR A 280 -9.81 8.42 5.52
CA THR A 280 -9.93 7.75 6.80
C THR A 280 -8.99 8.41 7.82
N LEU A 281 -9.51 9.37 8.57
CA LEU A 281 -8.83 9.85 9.76
C LEU A 281 -8.57 8.65 10.69
N PRO A 282 -7.39 8.54 11.32
CA PRO A 282 -7.20 7.58 12.40
C PRO A 282 -8.32 7.83 13.40
N ALA A 283 -9.00 6.75 13.83
CA ALA A 283 -10.00 6.87 14.87
C ALA A 283 -9.34 7.57 16.05
N MET A 284 -9.65 8.86 16.21
CA MET A 284 -9.29 9.56 17.43
C MET A 284 -9.95 8.76 18.54
N THR A 285 -9.14 8.16 19.39
CA THR A 285 -9.63 7.61 20.65
C THR A 285 -10.35 8.75 21.34
N ARG A 286 -11.68 8.74 21.27
CA ARG A 286 -12.51 9.63 22.08
C ARG A 286 -12.11 9.37 23.50
N ASN A 287 -11.36 10.29 24.06
CA ASN A 287 -11.10 10.30 25.50
C ASN A 287 -12.46 10.52 26.18
N PRO A 288 -13.02 9.54 26.92
CA PRO A 288 -14.34 9.70 27.53
C PRO A 288 -14.35 10.64 28.74
N ARG A 289 -13.26 11.40 28.97
CA ARG A 289 -13.15 12.36 30.08
C ARG A 289 -12.94 13.78 29.53
N GLY A 290 -14.04 14.44 29.23
CA GLY A 290 -14.03 15.84 28.82
C GLY A 290 -15.43 16.38 28.58
N MET A 291 -16.36 16.15 29.52
CA MET A 291 -17.53 17.05 29.63
C MET A 291 -17.04 18.35 30.29
N PRO A 292 -17.21 19.52 29.68
CA PRO A 292 -17.09 20.78 30.39
C PRO A 292 -18.26 20.86 31.36
N ALA A 293 -17.96 21.13 32.62
CA ALA A 293 -18.94 21.43 33.66
C ALA A 293 -19.81 22.64 33.21
N ALA A 294 -21.11 22.48 33.39
CA ALA A 294 -22.08 23.52 33.18
C ALA A 294 -21.72 24.74 34.03
N GLY A 295 -21.28 25.79 33.38
CA GLY A 295 -21.08 27.11 33.99
C GLY A 295 -22.40 27.78 34.28
N SER A 296 -22.61 28.05 35.54
CA SER A 296 -23.71 28.83 36.13
C SER A 296 -23.86 30.19 35.48
N SER A 297 -25.10 30.53 35.13
CA SER A 297 -25.58 31.88 34.75
C SER A 297 -25.34 32.89 35.89
N PRO A 298 -24.93 34.11 35.62
CA PRO A 298 -25.08 35.18 36.55
C PRO A 298 -26.47 35.84 36.37
N SER A 299 -27.17 35.90 37.49
CA SER A 299 -28.40 36.59 37.75
C SER A 299 -28.29 38.08 37.44
N SER A 300 -29.37 38.61 36.86
CA SER A 300 -29.71 40.02 36.75
C SER A 300 -29.70 40.73 38.09
N MET A 301 -29.11 41.91 38.20
CA MET A 301 -29.56 42.91 39.14
C MET A 301 -29.61 44.28 38.48
N ARG A 302 -30.77 44.87 38.62
CA ARG A 302 -31.20 46.26 38.28
C ARG A 302 -30.41 47.29 39.12
N THR A 303 -30.11 48.38 38.58
CA THR A 303 -30.57 49.76 38.84
C THR A 303 -30.01 50.68 37.79
#